data_ac75bb7e9ea8aa1e7913d488be212ad0
#
_entry.id   ac75bb7e9ea8aa1e7913d488be212ad0
#
_cell.length_a   1.000
_cell.length_b   1.000
_cell.length_c   1.000
_cell.angle_alpha   90.00
_cell.angle_beta   90.00
_cell.angle_gamma   90.00
#
_symmetry.space_group_name_H-M   'P 1'
#
loop_
_entity.id
_entity.type
_entity.pdbx_description
1 polymer ?
#
loop_
_entity_poly.entity_id
_entity_poly.type
_entity_poly.pdbx_seq_one_letter_code
_entity_poly.pdbx_strand_id
1 'polypeptide(L)'
;MLVDAERSLCEKALGVLDGICGSDQGREEAYNHALTIPVLVRKIHRVSDLAMKFSVSILFKLCMNEKRENGGVLVEAIQRNAFEKLLVLLQVGCDERTKEKATQLLRVLNVYRSSVDCIDSVDFKNVKRPF
;
A
#
# COMPACT_ATOMS: atom_id res chain seq x y z
N MET A 1 -18.88 21.85 2.20
CA MET A 1 -18.20 22.35 3.38
C MET A 1 -16.72 22.01 3.30
N LEU A 2 -16.00 22.36 4.34
CA LEU A 2 -14.56 22.10 4.34
C LEU A 2 -14.23 20.63 4.15
N VAL A 3 -14.97 19.76 4.78
CA VAL A 3 -14.71 18.32 4.67
C VAL A 3 -14.87 17.84 3.24
N ASP A 4 -15.92 18.30 2.58
CA ASP A 4 -16.15 17.91 1.19
C ASP A 4 -15.10 18.48 0.26
N ALA A 5 -14.67 19.72 0.51
CA ALA A 5 -13.63 20.34 -0.30
C ALA A 5 -12.31 19.60 -0.14
N GLU A 6 -11.97 19.21 1.09
CA GLU A 6 -10.75 18.45 1.35
C GLU A 6 -10.80 17.09 0.70
N ARG A 7 -11.95 16.43 0.75
CA ARG A 7 -12.13 15.15 0.12
C ARG A 7 -11.93 15.24 -1.39
N SER A 8 -12.58 16.24 -2.00
CA SER A 8 -12.46 16.42 -3.44
C SER A 8 -11.02 16.69 -3.86
N LEU A 9 -10.34 17.53 -3.09
CA LEU A 9 -8.94 17.84 -3.37
C LEU A 9 -8.07 16.60 -3.25
N CYS A 10 -8.31 15.81 -2.21
CA CYS A 10 -7.59 14.57 -1.99
C CYS A 10 -7.80 13.60 -3.14
N GLU A 11 -9.04 13.45 -3.59
CA GLU A 11 -9.36 12.56 -4.69
C GLU A 11 -8.66 12.98 -5.97
N LYS A 12 -8.65 14.28 -6.25
CA LYS A 12 -7.99 14.78 -7.44
C LYS A 12 -6.49 14.58 -7.38
N ALA A 13 -5.90 14.85 -6.23
CA ALA A 13 -4.47 14.68 -6.06
C ALA A 13 -4.07 13.23 -6.23
N LEU A 14 -4.84 12.32 -5.64
CA LEU A 14 -4.56 10.88 -5.78
C LEU A 14 -4.75 10.42 -7.22
N GLY A 15 -5.76 10.95 -7.91
CA GLY A 15 -5.98 10.61 -9.31
C GLY A 15 -4.81 11.03 -10.18
N VAL A 16 -4.28 12.23 -9.94
CA VAL A 16 -3.11 12.71 -10.67
C VAL A 16 -1.90 11.84 -10.37
N LEU A 17 -1.70 11.52 -9.11
CA LEU A 17 -0.58 10.67 -8.70
C LEU A 17 -0.70 9.28 -9.32
N ASP A 18 -1.90 8.74 -9.38
CA ASP A 18 -2.11 7.44 -10.00
C ASP A 18 -1.70 7.46 -11.47
N GLY A 19 -2.07 8.53 -12.17
CA GLY A 19 -1.66 8.71 -13.55
C GLY A 19 -0.16 8.82 -13.71
N ILE A 20 0.46 9.61 -12.83
CA ILE A 20 1.91 9.79 -12.87
C ILE A 20 2.63 8.47 -12.64
N CYS A 21 2.13 7.66 -11.74
CA CYS A 21 2.75 6.37 -11.41
C CYS A 21 2.60 5.35 -12.53
N GLY A 22 1.90 5.68 -13.60
CA GLY A 22 1.83 4.84 -14.78
C GLY A 22 3.14 4.78 -15.55
N SER A 23 4.06 5.70 -15.30
CA SER A 23 5.35 5.73 -15.98
C SER A 23 6.47 5.39 -15.02
N ASP A 24 7.59 4.92 -15.59
CA ASP A 24 8.77 4.61 -14.78
C ASP A 24 9.27 5.84 -14.05
N GLN A 25 9.31 6.96 -14.74
CA GLN A 25 9.83 8.20 -14.17
C GLN A 25 8.93 8.66 -13.01
N GLY A 26 7.63 8.58 -13.20
CA GLY A 26 6.69 8.96 -12.16
C GLY A 26 6.83 8.10 -10.92
N ARG A 27 7.00 6.79 -11.14
CA ARG A 27 7.19 5.88 -10.01
C ARG A 27 8.50 6.18 -9.27
N GLU A 28 9.55 6.52 -10.03
CA GLU A 28 10.83 6.87 -9.41
C GLU A 28 10.67 8.08 -8.48
N GLU A 29 9.95 9.08 -8.95
CA GLU A 29 9.67 10.25 -8.13
C GLU A 29 8.90 9.88 -6.87
N ALA A 30 7.92 9.00 -7.01
CA ALA A 30 7.12 8.56 -5.86
C ALA A 30 7.96 7.77 -4.87
N TYR A 31 8.85 6.92 -5.34
CA TYR A 31 9.73 6.16 -4.47
C TYR A 31 10.63 7.07 -3.64
N ASN A 32 11.02 8.19 -4.21
CA ASN A 32 11.91 9.11 -3.53
C ASN A 32 11.23 9.99 -2.50
N HIS A 33 9.91 9.91 -2.42
CA HIS A 33 9.15 10.73 -1.48
C HIS A 33 8.83 9.93 -0.23
N ALA A 34 9.41 10.33 0.89
CA ALA A 34 9.31 9.54 2.12
C ALA A 34 7.88 9.36 2.63
N LEU A 35 6.99 10.30 2.32
CA LEU A 35 5.63 10.24 2.82
C LEU A 35 4.66 9.50 1.92
N THR A 36 5.10 9.07 0.75
CA THR A 36 4.20 8.45 -0.23
C THR A 36 3.48 7.24 0.34
N ILE A 37 4.22 6.26 0.81
CA ILE A 37 3.62 5.01 1.29
C ILE A 37 2.77 5.24 2.54
N PRO A 38 3.25 5.97 3.55
CA PRO A 38 2.41 6.22 4.73
C PRO A 38 1.08 6.89 4.39
N VAL A 39 1.12 7.88 3.49
CA VAL A 39 -0.10 8.59 3.11
C VAL A 39 -1.06 7.66 2.37
N LEU A 40 -0.54 6.88 1.41
CA LEU A 40 -1.38 5.96 0.65
C LEU A 40 -2.07 4.95 1.55
N VAL A 41 -1.31 4.34 2.45
CA VAL A 41 -1.87 3.34 3.35
C VAL A 41 -2.94 3.96 4.22
N ARG A 42 -2.72 5.17 4.70
CA ARG A 42 -3.70 5.85 5.53
C ARG A 42 -4.99 6.13 4.77
N LYS A 43 -4.88 6.46 3.48
CA LYS A 43 -6.05 6.85 2.68
C LYS A 43 -6.91 5.69 2.22
N ILE A 44 -6.46 4.46 2.43
CA ILE A 44 -7.24 3.31 1.98
C ILE A 44 -8.64 3.31 2.57
N HIS A 45 -8.80 3.70 3.85
CA HIS A 45 -10.11 3.65 4.50
C HIS A 45 -10.64 4.98 4.99
N ARG A 46 -9.94 6.06 4.72
CA ARG A 46 -10.22 7.28 5.48
C ARG A 46 -11.04 8.34 4.78
N VAL A 47 -11.05 8.36 3.46
CA VAL A 47 -11.62 9.53 2.77
C VAL A 47 -12.89 9.18 2.01
N SER A 48 -12.77 8.32 1.01
CA SER A 48 -13.91 7.99 0.14
C SER A 48 -13.56 6.75 -0.67
N ASP A 49 -14.58 6.22 -1.36
CA ASP A 49 -14.36 5.08 -2.24
C ASP A 49 -13.39 5.42 -3.35
N LEU A 50 -13.48 6.62 -3.89
CA LEU A 50 -12.60 7.03 -4.98
C LEU A 50 -11.16 7.17 -4.48
N ALA A 51 -10.98 7.79 -3.32
CA ALA A 51 -9.64 7.91 -2.74
C ALA A 51 -9.05 6.54 -2.44
N MET A 52 -9.88 5.63 -1.96
CA MET A 52 -9.45 4.27 -1.69
C MET A 52 -9.01 3.57 -2.96
N LYS A 53 -9.79 3.69 -4.03
CA LYS A 53 -9.45 3.08 -5.31
C LYS A 53 -8.11 3.59 -5.83
N PHE A 54 -7.92 4.89 -5.80
CA PHE A 54 -6.66 5.47 -6.25
C PHE A 54 -5.49 5.03 -5.38
N SER A 55 -5.69 5.01 -4.06
CA SER A 55 -4.63 4.62 -3.15
C SER A 55 -4.19 3.18 -3.40
N VAL A 56 -5.13 2.28 -3.57
CA VAL A 56 -4.81 0.88 -3.87
C VAL A 56 -4.10 0.78 -5.22
N SER A 57 -4.58 1.52 -6.21
CA SER A 57 -3.99 1.51 -7.54
C SER A 57 -2.54 1.99 -7.52
N ILE A 58 -2.29 3.10 -6.84
CA ILE A 58 -0.94 3.64 -6.74
C ILE A 58 -0.04 2.66 -6.00
N LEU A 59 -0.50 2.14 -4.87
CA LEU A 59 0.27 1.20 -4.09
C LEU A 59 0.59 -0.05 -4.92
N PHE A 60 -0.38 -0.52 -5.69
CA PHE A 60 -0.20 -1.65 -6.58
C PHE A 60 0.90 -1.37 -7.60
N LYS A 61 0.83 -0.21 -8.25
CA LYS A 61 1.83 0.15 -9.26
C LYS A 61 3.22 0.24 -8.65
N LEU A 62 3.33 0.83 -7.48
CA LEU A 62 4.62 0.99 -6.82
C LEU A 62 5.19 -0.35 -6.36
N CYS A 63 4.36 -1.18 -5.76
CA CYS A 63 4.84 -2.46 -5.25
C CYS A 63 5.20 -3.43 -6.37
N MET A 64 4.39 -3.47 -7.42
CA MET A 64 4.59 -4.45 -8.49
C MET A 64 5.71 -4.07 -9.43
N ASN A 65 6.11 -2.82 -9.45
CA ASN A 65 7.14 -2.34 -10.38
C ASN A 65 8.43 -1.95 -9.68
N GLU A 66 8.55 -2.23 -8.41
CA GLU A 66 9.76 -1.89 -7.70
C GLU A 66 10.91 -2.77 -8.16
N LYS A 67 12.01 -2.13 -8.53
CA LYS A 67 13.18 -2.84 -9.03
C LYS A 67 14.33 -2.89 -8.03
N ARG A 68 14.15 -2.23 -6.90
CA ARG A 68 15.19 -2.24 -5.88
C ARG A 68 15.24 -3.58 -5.18
N GLU A 69 16.44 -4.05 -4.92
CA GLU A 69 16.62 -5.38 -4.37
C GLU A 69 16.12 -5.52 -2.94
N ASN A 70 16.21 -4.44 -2.18
CA ASN A 70 15.82 -4.49 -0.78
C ASN A 70 14.31 -4.41 -0.56
N GLY A 71 13.52 -4.27 -1.63
CA GLY A 71 12.07 -4.23 -1.51
C GLY A 71 11.57 -3.10 -0.65
N GLY A 72 12.13 -1.91 -0.82
CA GLY A 72 11.83 -0.79 0.08
C GLY A 72 10.36 -0.47 0.22
N VAL A 73 9.62 -0.45 -0.89
CA VAL A 73 8.20 -0.14 -0.85
C VAL A 73 7.42 -1.24 -0.12
N LEU A 74 7.74 -2.49 -0.40
CA LEU A 74 7.06 -3.61 0.25
C LEU A 74 7.33 -3.62 1.75
N VAL A 75 8.57 -3.36 2.13
CA VAL A 75 8.93 -3.30 3.55
C VAL A 75 8.15 -2.19 4.23
N GLU A 76 8.13 -1.01 3.63
CA GLU A 76 7.43 0.12 4.24
C GLU A 76 5.93 -0.12 4.32
N ALA A 77 5.36 -0.72 3.28
CA ALA A 77 3.93 -1.03 3.28
C ALA A 77 3.59 -1.98 4.44
N ILE A 78 4.43 -2.99 4.65
CA ILE A 78 4.23 -3.93 5.75
C ILE A 78 4.34 -3.20 7.09
N GLN A 79 5.32 -2.34 7.22
CA GLN A 79 5.52 -1.59 8.46
C GLN A 79 4.37 -0.65 8.77
N ARG A 80 3.68 -0.18 7.74
CA ARG A 80 2.52 0.72 7.91
C ARG A 80 1.21 -0.03 8.00
N ASN A 81 1.24 -1.35 8.11
CA ASN A 81 0.06 -2.18 8.27
C ASN A 81 -0.83 -2.23 7.04
N ALA A 82 -0.24 -2.12 5.86
CA ALA A 82 -1.00 -2.19 4.62
C ALA A 82 -1.71 -3.53 4.49
N PHE A 83 -1.08 -4.60 4.95
CA PHE A 83 -1.65 -5.94 4.84
C PHE A 83 -3.02 -6.00 5.53
N GLU A 84 -3.08 -5.54 6.78
CA GLU A 84 -4.31 -5.56 7.55
C GLU A 84 -5.37 -4.66 6.93
N LYS A 85 -4.97 -3.50 6.44
CA LYS A 85 -5.93 -2.57 5.83
C LYS A 85 -6.51 -3.13 4.55
N LEU A 86 -5.71 -3.84 3.77
CA LEU A 86 -6.21 -4.46 2.56
C LEU A 86 -7.16 -5.62 2.88
N LEU A 87 -6.86 -6.38 3.93
CA LEU A 87 -7.78 -7.43 4.37
C LEU A 87 -9.14 -6.86 4.76
N VAL A 88 -9.13 -5.77 5.53
CA VAL A 88 -10.37 -5.12 5.93
C VAL A 88 -11.11 -4.62 4.70
N LEU A 89 -10.39 -4.04 3.76
CA LEU A 89 -10.99 -3.55 2.52
C LEU A 89 -11.73 -4.67 1.79
N LEU A 90 -11.14 -5.84 1.69
CA LEU A 90 -11.77 -6.96 1.01
C LEU A 90 -13.00 -7.45 1.78
N GLN A 91 -12.99 -7.36 3.10
CA GLN A 91 -14.13 -7.74 3.90
C GLN A 91 -15.28 -6.76 3.77
N VAL A 92 -14.96 -5.47 3.73
CA VAL A 92 -15.97 -4.42 3.57
C VAL A 92 -16.54 -4.44 2.17
N GLY A 93 -15.68 -4.66 1.18
CA GLY A 93 -16.10 -4.71 -0.20
C GLY A 93 -15.59 -3.54 -1.01
N CYS A 94 -15.36 -3.80 -2.29
CA CYS A 94 -14.90 -2.79 -3.23
C CYS A 94 -15.24 -3.28 -4.63
N ASP A 95 -14.95 -2.46 -5.66
CA ASP A 95 -15.24 -2.89 -7.02
C ASP A 95 -14.26 -3.97 -7.46
N GLU A 96 -14.58 -4.62 -8.56
CA GLU A 96 -13.81 -5.78 -9.02
C GLU A 96 -12.36 -5.46 -9.33
N ARG A 97 -12.11 -4.32 -9.95
CA ARG A 97 -10.74 -3.94 -10.28
C ARG A 97 -9.91 -3.71 -9.03
N THR A 98 -10.48 -3.02 -8.08
CA THR A 98 -9.79 -2.75 -6.82
C THR A 98 -9.58 -4.03 -6.05
N LYS A 99 -10.59 -4.90 -6.05
CA LYS A 99 -10.49 -6.19 -5.39
C LYS A 99 -9.35 -7.01 -5.95
N GLU A 100 -9.21 -7.02 -7.27
CA GLU A 100 -8.17 -7.77 -7.94
C GLU A 100 -6.79 -7.24 -7.57
N LYS A 101 -6.64 -5.92 -7.59
CA LYS A 101 -5.37 -5.31 -7.22
C LYS A 101 -5.03 -5.56 -5.75
N ALA A 102 -6.02 -5.42 -4.88
CA ALA A 102 -5.82 -5.67 -3.46
C ALA A 102 -5.43 -7.12 -3.20
N THR A 103 -6.05 -8.05 -3.91
CA THR A 103 -5.75 -9.46 -3.76
C THR A 103 -4.31 -9.76 -4.18
N GLN A 104 -3.88 -9.20 -5.30
CA GLN A 104 -2.52 -9.41 -5.75
C GLN A 104 -1.51 -8.77 -4.82
N LEU A 105 -1.82 -7.58 -4.32
CA LEU A 105 -0.97 -6.93 -3.33
C LEU A 105 -0.83 -7.80 -2.08
N LEU A 106 -1.94 -8.35 -1.62
CA LEU A 106 -1.90 -9.20 -0.44
C LEU A 106 -1.02 -10.41 -0.65
N ARG A 107 -1.07 -11.01 -1.84
CA ARG A 107 -0.22 -12.16 -2.13
C ARG A 107 1.26 -11.80 -2.05
N VAL A 108 1.63 -10.70 -2.67
CA VAL A 108 3.02 -10.26 -2.68
C VAL A 108 3.46 -9.88 -1.27
N LEU A 109 2.63 -9.13 -0.56
CA LEU A 109 2.95 -8.72 0.80
C LEU A 109 3.05 -9.92 1.73
N ASN A 110 2.19 -10.92 1.52
CA ASN A 110 2.22 -12.11 2.36
C ASN A 110 3.51 -12.91 2.18
N VAL A 111 3.93 -13.08 0.93
CA VAL A 111 5.18 -13.77 0.64
C VAL A 111 6.35 -13.02 1.26
N TYR A 112 6.38 -11.71 1.06
CA TYR A 112 7.47 -10.91 1.58
C TYR A 112 7.46 -10.87 3.11
N ARG A 113 6.28 -10.74 3.69
CA ARG A 113 6.12 -10.72 5.14
C ARG A 113 6.60 -12.03 5.76
N SER A 114 6.28 -13.14 5.11
CA SER A 114 6.74 -14.46 5.59
C SER A 114 8.25 -14.54 5.59
N SER A 115 8.88 -14.02 4.56
CA SER A 115 10.33 -13.97 4.48
C SER A 115 10.92 -13.16 5.62
N VAL A 116 10.37 -11.97 5.83
CA VAL A 116 10.82 -11.09 6.90
C VAL A 116 10.58 -11.74 8.27
N ASP A 117 9.40 -12.32 8.43
CA ASP A 117 9.06 -13.01 9.68
C ASP A 117 10.00 -14.17 9.96
N CYS A 118 10.39 -14.89 8.93
CA CYS A 118 11.35 -15.99 9.10
C CYS A 118 12.67 -15.48 9.63
N ILE A 119 13.15 -14.38 9.08
CA ILE A 119 14.39 -13.77 9.53
C ILE A 119 14.23 -13.30 10.99
N ASP A 120 13.13 -12.62 11.26
CA ASP A 120 12.83 -12.16 12.60
C ASP A 120 12.67 -13.32 13.56
N SER A 121 12.05 -14.39 13.12
CA SER A 121 11.86 -15.56 13.95
C SER A 121 13.19 -16.18 14.37
N VAL A 122 14.14 -16.19 13.48
CA VAL A 122 15.47 -16.67 13.82
C VAL A 122 16.06 -15.83 14.95
N ASP A 123 15.90 -14.54 14.86
CA ASP A 123 16.42 -13.65 15.89
C ASP A 123 15.65 -13.78 17.19
N PHE A 124 14.34 -13.89 17.10
CA PHE A 124 13.49 -13.84 18.27
C PHE A 124 13.12 -15.16 18.86
N LYS A 125 13.29 -16.23 18.15
CA LYS A 125 12.82 -17.51 18.66
C LYS A 125 13.44 -17.86 20.01
N ASN A 126 14.61 -17.38 20.25
CA ASN A 126 15.26 -17.61 21.54
C ASN A 126 14.83 -16.62 22.59
N VAL A 127 14.17 -15.57 22.18
CA VAL A 127 13.83 -14.47 23.08
C VAL A 127 12.47 -14.64 23.67
N LYS A 128 11.50 -14.99 22.84
CA LYS A 128 10.17 -15.00 23.39
C LYS A 128 9.22 -15.96 22.75
N ARG A 129 8.72 -15.92 21.79
CA ARG A 129 7.78 -16.85 21.19
C ARG A 129 7.45 -17.99 22.10
N PRO A 130 6.73 -17.71 23.15
CA PRO A 130 6.38 -18.77 24.11
C PRO A 130 5.52 -19.86 23.51
N PHE A 131 5.02 -19.65 22.37
CA PHE A 131 4.26 -20.70 21.72
C PHE A 131 4.76 -20.97 20.34
#